data_ee6987268076632fa8a0f2c717586d54
#
_entry.id   ee6987268076632fa8a0f2c717586d54
#
_cell.length_a   1.000
_cell.length_b   1.000
_cell.length_c   1.000
_cell.angle_alpha   90.00
_cell.angle_beta   90.00
_cell.angle_gamma   90.00
#
_symmetry.space_group_name_H-M   'P 1'
#
loop_
_entity.id
_entity.type
_entity.pdbx_description
1 polymer ?
#
loop_
_entity_poly.entity_id
_entity_poly.type
_entity_poly.pdbx_seq_one_letter_code
_entity_poly.pdbx_strand_id
1 'polypeptide(L)'
;MRRTGKQTVSCILGGVVLAPLVGIAAPTDSSDELDSIIVVGQKENQGIQRAPEAITALPTEVLKQNVVRSAEDLDGLVPSLVIGESDGYNFDLSIRGIGLNSPQDDGSPASVSVHQNGIFMPNPLALSLSFLDVDHIEVLRGPQGTVFGQNAVGGTLNIITVQPTFDAVKGYSDVELGSFDLTHLRTAVNLPLSSTFAIRLAGDFIKQDGYVSATQVPGDYHLNDTHNYHVRMTALFQPIENFSVVGSLEYAKVVQHEPESKNILDPNTNPYDETSDWPGVYDIDQTIATLTATYDFSAMTFKSLSSVQYMNQGGSNSESGLTVPIATNLYGGENDQFVLHQNYAVTQEFDLSSKPGGPTC
;
A
#
# COMPACT_ATOMS: atom_id res chain seq x y z
N MET A 1 -38.80 40.09 44.73
CA MET A 1 -39.18 40.72 43.45
C MET A 1 -37.90 41.22 42.78
N ARG A 2 -37.39 40.56 41.75
CA ARG A 2 -36.59 41.08 40.61
C ARG A 2 -36.37 39.94 39.65
N ARG A 3 -37.07 40.01 38.52
CA ARG A 3 -36.88 39.12 37.34
C ARG A 3 -35.65 39.61 36.61
N THR A 4 -34.74 38.71 36.26
CA THR A 4 -33.69 38.94 35.29
C THR A 4 -33.97 38.05 34.07
N GLY A 5 -34.21 38.73 32.94
CA GLY A 5 -34.48 38.06 31.64
C GLY A 5 -33.24 37.42 31.05
N LYS A 6 -33.40 36.23 30.52
CA LYS A 6 -32.45 35.58 29.65
C LYS A 6 -32.64 36.09 28.23
N GLN A 7 -31.63 36.74 27.68
CA GLN A 7 -31.54 37.03 26.25
C GLN A 7 -31.00 35.79 25.53
N THR A 8 -31.81 35.25 24.64
CA THR A 8 -31.42 34.21 23.68
C THR A 8 -30.81 34.91 22.46
N VAL A 9 -29.53 34.63 22.21
CA VAL A 9 -28.84 35.03 20.98
C VAL A 9 -29.08 33.95 19.94
N SER A 10 -29.88 34.25 18.91
CA SER A 10 -30.04 33.38 17.71
C SER A 10 -28.88 33.65 16.76
N CYS A 11 -28.00 32.68 16.58
CA CYS A 11 -27.06 32.65 15.47
C CYS A 11 -27.75 32.10 14.23
N ILE A 12 -27.94 32.95 13.23
CA ILE A 12 -28.36 32.53 11.88
C ILE A 12 -27.13 32.05 11.14
N LEU A 13 -26.97 30.73 10.99
CA LEU A 13 -26.03 30.14 10.04
C LEU A 13 -26.62 30.26 8.63
N GLY A 14 -26.06 31.15 7.82
CA GLY A 14 -26.32 31.22 6.38
C GLY A 14 -25.74 30.02 5.67
N GLY A 15 -26.58 29.06 5.28
CA GLY A 15 -26.18 27.94 4.44
C GLY A 15 -25.95 28.41 3.00
N VAL A 16 -24.72 28.27 2.51
CA VAL A 16 -24.42 28.39 1.09
C VAL A 16 -24.86 27.08 0.40
N VAL A 17 -25.96 27.14 -0.32
CA VAL A 17 -26.43 26.04 -1.17
C VAL A 17 -25.63 26.07 -2.45
N LEU A 18 -24.62 25.20 -2.57
CA LEU A 18 -24.02 24.86 -3.85
C LEU A 18 -24.97 23.91 -4.59
N ALA A 19 -25.60 24.39 -5.64
CA ALA A 19 -26.39 23.57 -6.53
C ALA A 19 -25.45 22.68 -7.36
N PRO A 20 -25.66 21.35 -7.45
CA PRO A 20 -24.89 20.52 -8.34
C PRO A 20 -25.30 20.80 -9.79
N LEU A 21 -24.34 21.15 -10.65
CA LEU A 21 -24.50 21.03 -12.09
C LEU A 21 -24.64 19.55 -12.44
N VAL A 22 -25.85 19.11 -12.73
CA VAL A 22 -26.10 17.78 -13.30
C VAL A 22 -25.65 17.84 -14.77
N GLY A 23 -24.44 17.42 -15.04
CA GLY A 23 -23.99 17.07 -16.38
C GLY A 23 -24.65 15.77 -16.79
N ILE A 24 -25.48 15.80 -17.85
CA ILE A 24 -25.99 14.58 -18.47
C ILE A 24 -24.82 13.92 -19.19
N ALA A 25 -24.22 12.90 -18.57
CA ALA A 25 -23.24 12.03 -19.22
C ALA A 25 -24.00 11.15 -20.22
N ALA A 26 -23.58 11.17 -21.48
CA ALA A 26 -24.01 10.21 -22.47
C ALA A 26 -23.52 8.81 -22.05
N PRO A 27 -24.28 7.72 -22.34
CA PRO A 27 -23.82 6.36 -22.05
C PRO A 27 -22.55 6.09 -22.87
N THR A 28 -21.42 5.94 -22.22
CA THR A 28 -20.19 5.39 -22.79
C THR A 28 -20.39 3.88 -22.96
N ASP A 29 -20.13 3.39 -24.14
CA ASP A 29 -20.20 1.96 -24.50
C ASP A 29 -19.16 1.21 -23.66
N SER A 30 -19.63 0.26 -22.85
CA SER A 30 -18.80 -0.49 -21.88
C SER A 30 -17.83 -1.50 -22.54
N SER A 31 -17.80 -1.58 -23.87
CA SER A 31 -16.88 -2.44 -24.62
C SER A 31 -15.51 -1.83 -24.85
N ASP A 32 -15.37 -0.50 -24.78
CA ASP A 32 -14.09 0.20 -25.01
C ASP A 32 -13.23 0.31 -23.74
N GLU A 33 -13.80 0.15 -22.53
CA GLU A 33 -13.06 0.29 -21.28
C GLU A 33 -12.05 -0.85 -21.03
N LEU A 34 -12.36 -2.08 -21.46
CA LEU A 34 -11.48 -3.23 -21.23
C LEU A 34 -10.23 -3.24 -22.14
N ASP A 35 -10.31 -2.59 -23.31
CA ASP A 35 -9.15 -2.45 -24.22
C ASP A 35 -8.17 -1.36 -23.76
N SER A 36 -8.53 -0.52 -22.80
CA SER A 36 -7.71 0.59 -22.33
C SER A 36 -6.76 0.23 -21.18
N ILE A 37 -6.94 -0.93 -20.53
CA ILE A 37 -6.05 -1.37 -19.45
C ILE A 37 -4.76 -1.90 -20.06
N ILE A 38 -3.70 -1.11 -19.96
CA ILE A 38 -2.35 -1.49 -20.34
C ILE A 38 -1.69 -2.13 -19.13
N VAL A 39 -1.21 -3.35 -19.26
CA VAL A 39 -0.47 -4.08 -18.24
C VAL A 39 1.00 -4.19 -18.61
N VAL A 40 1.88 -4.21 -17.61
CA VAL A 40 3.33 -4.33 -17.76
C VAL A 40 3.79 -5.78 -17.54
N GLY A 41 2.90 -6.73 -17.76
CA GLY A 41 3.07 -8.15 -17.39
C GLY A 41 4.30 -8.85 -17.95
N GLN A 42 4.87 -8.40 -19.07
CA GLN A 42 6.16 -8.85 -19.62
C GLN A 42 7.20 -7.74 -19.65
N LYS A 43 7.07 -6.72 -18.78
CA LYS A 43 7.84 -5.47 -18.82
C LYS A 43 7.66 -4.68 -20.13
N GLU A 44 6.63 -5.03 -20.89
CA GLU A 44 6.15 -4.34 -22.10
C GLU A 44 4.71 -3.87 -21.84
N ASN A 45 4.39 -2.69 -22.35
CA ASN A 45 3.04 -2.15 -22.30
C ASN A 45 2.15 -2.94 -23.29
N GLN A 46 1.31 -3.82 -22.79
CA GLN A 46 0.39 -4.64 -23.59
C GLN A 46 -1.05 -4.48 -23.09
N GLY A 47 -2.02 -4.53 -24.01
CA GLY A 47 -3.42 -4.66 -23.59
C GLY A 47 -3.64 -5.99 -22.85
N ILE A 48 -4.35 -5.97 -21.72
CA ILE A 48 -4.57 -7.13 -20.84
C ILE A 48 -5.06 -8.38 -21.59
N GLN A 49 -5.86 -8.20 -22.64
CA GLN A 49 -6.39 -9.31 -23.45
C GLN A 49 -5.36 -9.98 -24.36
N ARG A 50 -4.19 -9.36 -24.56
CA ARG A 50 -3.10 -9.87 -25.39
C ARG A 50 -1.97 -10.48 -24.58
N ALA A 51 -1.97 -10.25 -23.27
CA ALA A 51 -0.97 -10.84 -22.39
C ALA A 51 -1.15 -12.36 -22.33
N PRO A 52 -0.11 -13.15 -22.60
CA PRO A 52 -0.19 -14.61 -22.58
C PRO A 52 -0.27 -15.18 -21.16
N GLU A 53 0.01 -14.40 -20.16
CA GLU A 53 -0.03 -14.78 -18.74
C GLU A 53 -1.42 -14.61 -18.14
N ALA A 54 -1.68 -15.36 -17.04
CA ALA A 54 -2.87 -15.18 -16.24
C ALA A 54 -2.75 -13.92 -15.36
N ILE A 55 -3.02 -12.75 -15.94
CA ILE A 55 -2.96 -11.46 -15.27
C ILE A 55 -4.35 -11.03 -14.80
N THR A 56 -4.43 -10.50 -13.59
CA THR A 56 -5.57 -9.73 -13.11
C THR A 56 -5.09 -8.30 -12.87
N ALA A 57 -5.67 -7.34 -13.57
CA ALA A 57 -5.42 -5.92 -13.33
C ALA A 57 -6.61 -5.31 -12.58
N LEU A 58 -6.32 -4.56 -11.52
CA LEU A 58 -7.27 -3.83 -10.70
C LEU A 58 -7.05 -2.32 -10.91
N PRO A 59 -7.82 -1.68 -11.79
CA PRO A 59 -7.68 -0.23 -12.04
C PRO A 59 -8.15 0.60 -10.84
N THR A 60 -7.76 1.86 -10.78
CA THR A 60 -8.09 2.82 -9.71
C THR A 60 -9.58 2.83 -9.36
N GLU A 61 -10.47 2.72 -10.35
CA GLU A 61 -11.92 2.72 -10.15
C GLU A 61 -12.38 1.49 -9.34
N VAL A 62 -11.83 0.32 -9.64
CA VAL A 62 -12.12 -0.92 -8.89
C VAL A 62 -11.55 -0.84 -7.47
N LEU A 63 -10.34 -0.30 -7.32
CA LEU A 63 -9.72 -0.11 -6.00
C LEU A 63 -10.58 0.84 -5.13
N LYS A 64 -11.05 1.94 -5.69
CA LYS A 64 -11.93 2.89 -4.99
C LYS A 64 -13.30 2.30 -4.65
N GLN A 65 -13.93 1.58 -5.59
CA GLN A 65 -15.25 0.96 -5.36
C GLN A 65 -15.22 -0.09 -4.24
N ASN A 66 -14.11 -0.79 -4.09
CA ASN A 66 -13.91 -1.79 -3.04
C ASN A 66 -13.20 -1.25 -1.80
N VAL A 67 -12.96 0.08 -1.73
CA VAL A 67 -12.30 0.75 -0.59
C VAL A 67 -10.93 0.14 -0.28
N VAL A 68 -10.18 -0.25 -1.32
CA VAL A 68 -8.85 -0.85 -1.18
C VAL A 68 -7.87 0.23 -0.72
N ARG A 69 -7.32 0.06 0.48
CA ARG A 69 -6.37 0.99 1.11
C ARG A 69 -4.98 0.39 1.22
N SER A 70 -4.90 -0.92 1.44
CA SER A 70 -3.66 -1.67 1.64
C SER A 70 -3.67 -2.97 0.85
N ALA A 71 -2.60 -3.74 0.96
CA ALA A 71 -2.53 -5.04 0.29
C ALA A 71 -3.53 -6.06 0.85
N GLU A 72 -3.88 -5.98 2.13
CA GLU A 72 -4.87 -6.87 2.76
C GLU A 72 -6.24 -6.77 2.12
N ASP A 73 -6.65 -5.57 1.74
CA ASP A 73 -7.93 -5.33 1.08
C ASP A 73 -8.02 -5.99 -0.31
N LEU A 74 -6.91 -6.51 -0.85
CA LEU A 74 -6.90 -7.30 -2.08
C LEU A 74 -7.35 -8.74 -1.87
N ASP A 75 -7.37 -9.23 -0.61
CA ASP A 75 -7.85 -10.57 -0.31
C ASP A 75 -9.32 -10.71 -0.73
N GLY A 76 -9.62 -11.79 -1.42
CA GLY A 76 -10.95 -12.02 -1.98
C GLY A 76 -11.29 -11.23 -3.26
N LEU A 77 -10.53 -10.19 -3.65
CA LEU A 77 -10.73 -9.46 -4.91
C LEU A 77 -10.07 -10.18 -6.09
N VAL A 78 -8.94 -10.82 -5.84
CA VAL A 78 -8.20 -11.56 -6.88
C VAL A 78 -8.29 -13.06 -6.62
N PRO A 79 -8.82 -13.85 -7.56
CA PRO A 79 -8.91 -15.31 -7.38
C PRO A 79 -7.55 -15.93 -7.08
N SER A 80 -7.49 -16.72 -6.01
CA SER A 80 -6.28 -17.44 -5.54
C SER A 80 -5.14 -16.58 -5.00
N LEU A 81 -5.30 -15.29 -4.87
CA LEU A 81 -4.46 -14.44 -4.04
C LEU A 81 -4.98 -14.54 -2.60
N VAL A 82 -4.09 -14.79 -1.67
CA VAL A 82 -4.35 -14.71 -0.23
C VAL A 82 -3.31 -13.79 0.37
N ILE A 83 -3.78 -12.76 1.05
CA ILE A 83 -2.96 -11.85 1.83
C ILE A 83 -3.57 -11.82 3.22
N GLY A 84 -2.80 -12.18 4.22
CA GLY A 84 -3.22 -12.20 5.62
C GLY A 84 -2.12 -11.66 6.51
N GLU A 85 -2.53 -11.04 7.59
CA GLU A 85 -1.65 -10.77 8.72
C GLU A 85 -1.42 -12.06 9.50
N SER A 86 -0.17 -12.40 9.78
CA SER A 86 0.11 -13.60 10.57
C SER A 86 0.53 -13.27 12.00
N ASP A 87 1.22 -12.20 12.26
CA ASP A 87 1.65 -11.76 13.59
C ASP A 87 1.80 -10.23 13.59
N GLY A 88 0.69 -9.53 13.50
CA GLY A 88 0.60 -8.08 13.61
C GLY A 88 1.34 -7.22 12.57
N TYR A 89 2.43 -7.68 12.02
CA TYR A 89 3.21 -6.96 11.00
C TYR A 89 3.78 -7.85 9.91
N ASN A 90 3.55 -9.15 10.01
CA ASN A 90 4.01 -10.12 9.02
C ASN A 90 2.87 -10.45 8.08
N PHE A 91 3.10 -10.29 6.80
CA PHE A 91 2.11 -10.61 5.76
C PHE A 91 2.40 -11.96 5.15
N ASP A 92 1.42 -12.85 5.24
CA ASP A 92 1.38 -14.07 4.45
C ASP A 92 0.86 -13.72 3.06
N LEU A 93 1.75 -13.69 2.08
CA LEU A 93 1.39 -13.46 0.69
C LEU A 93 1.52 -14.76 -0.09
N SER A 94 0.40 -15.28 -0.60
CA SER A 94 0.39 -16.48 -1.44
C SER A 94 -0.49 -16.34 -2.68
N ILE A 95 -0.05 -16.99 -3.76
CA ILE A 95 -0.82 -17.11 -4.99
C ILE A 95 -0.94 -18.60 -5.34
N ARG A 96 -2.18 -19.10 -5.49
CA ARG A 96 -2.46 -20.53 -5.74
C ARG A 96 -1.88 -21.45 -4.66
N GLY A 97 -1.84 -20.98 -3.40
CA GLY A 97 -1.26 -21.72 -2.29
C GLY A 97 0.27 -21.79 -2.27
N ILE A 98 0.96 -21.06 -3.16
CA ILE A 98 2.41 -20.92 -3.15
C ILE A 98 2.74 -19.56 -2.54
N GLY A 99 3.32 -19.56 -1.36
CA GLY A 99 3.62 -18.36 -0.58
C GLY A 99 4.65 -18.64 0.50
N LEU A 100 4.92 -17.64 1.32
CA LEU A 100 5.71 -17.76 2.53
C LEU A 100 4.75 -17.93 3.70
N ASN A 101 4.87 -19.04 4.43
CA ASN A 101 4.03 -19.34 5.59
C ASN A 101 4.74 -19.05 6.93
N SER A 102 5.89 -18.41 6.90
CA SER A 102 6.63 -18.02 8.10
C SER A 102 7.51 -16.81 7.80
N PRO A 103 6.93 -15.60 7.90
CA PRO A 103 7.66 -14.35 7.65
C PRO A 103 8.75 -14.06 8.68
N GLN A 104 8.76 -14.79 9.80
CA GLN A 104 9.78 -14.67 10.86
C GLN A 104 11.13 -15.31 10.49
N ASP A 105 11.20 -16.06 9.39
CA ASP A 105 12.43 -16.67 8.94
C ASP A 105 13.14 -15.79 7.90
N ASP A 106 14.01 -14.90 8.36
CA ASP A 106 14.83 -14.00 7.54
C ASP A 106 15.67 -14.74 6.47
N GLY A 107 15.83 -16.04 6.61
CA GLY A 107 16.54 -16.90 5.66
C GLY A 107 15.67 -17.47 4.54
N SER A 108 14.35 -17.32 4.63
CA SER A 108 13.43 -17.91 3.65
C SER A 108 12.96 -16.87 2.64
N PRO A 109 13.36 -16.96 1.36
CA PRO A 109 12.92 -16.01 0.36
C PRO A 109 11.42 -16.15 0.10
N ALA A 110 10.71 -15.04 -0.02
CA ALA A 110 9.32 -15.01 -0.44
C ALA A 110 9.13 -15.78 -1.75
N SER A 111 8.01 -16.49 -1.92
CA SER A 111 7.70 -17.21 -3.15
C SER A 111 6.85 -16.40 -4.14
N VAL A 112 6.31 -15.26 -3.69
CA VAL A 112 5.64 -14.26 -4.50
C VAL A 112 6.45 -12.98 -4.46
N SER A 113 6.83 -12.46 -5.63
CA SER A 113 7.59 -11.22 -5.70
C SER A 113 6.68 -10.00 -5.66
N VAL A 114 7.11 -8.96 -4.94
CA VAL A 114 6.42 -7.67 -4.91
C VAL A 114 7.24 -6.65 -5.68
N HIS A 115 6.59 -5.89 -6.54
CA HIS A 115 7.22 -4.84 -7.34
C HIS A 115 6.42 -3.54 -7.23
N GLN A 116 7.12 -2.42 -7.33
CA GLN A 116 6.53 -1.10 -7.52
C GLN A 116 7.09 -0.49 -8.79
N ASN A 117 6.24 -0.18 -9.76
CA ASN A 117 6.65 0.30 -11.09
C ASN A 117 7.69 -0.61 -11.78
N GLY A 118 7.60 -1.93 -11.57
CA GLY A 118 8.54 -2.93 -12.07
C GLY A 118 9.83 -3.07 -11.26
N ILE A 119 10.07 -2.25 -10.25
CA ILE A 119 11.23 -2.33 -9.37
C ILE A 119 10.93 -3.30 -8.22
N PHE A 120 11.82 -4.25 -8.01
CA PHE A 120 11.68 -5.26 -6.97
C PHE A 120 11.72 -4.66 -5.56
N MET A 121 10.77 -5.06 -4.73
CA MET A 121 10.65 -4.70 -3.31
C MET A 121 11.08 -5.91 -2.48
N PRO A 122 12.32 -5.93 -1.95
CA PRO A 122 12.86 -7.11 -1.28
C PRO A 122 12.19 -7.43 0.05
N ASN A 123 11.54 -6.45 0.67
CA ASN A 123 10.88 -6.64 1.94
C ASN A 123 9.34 -6.64 1.78
N PRO A 124 8.66 -7.76 2.13
CA PRO A 124 7.20 -7.86 2.04
C PRO A 124 6.45 -6.88 2.96
N LEU A 125 7.11 -6.34 4.00
CA LEU A 125 6.52 -5.29 4.84
C LEU A 125 6.18 -4.00 4.07
N ALA A 126 6.70 -3.83 2.86
CA ALA A 126 6.21 -2.79 1.95
C ALA A 126 4.70 -2.90 1.67
N LEU A 127 4.10 -4.07 1.89
CA LEU A 127 2.66 -4.31 1.75
C LEU A 127 1.84 -3.77 2.93
N SER A 128 2.44 -3.54 4.11
CA SER A 128 1.75 -2.91 5.25
C SER A 128 1.48 -1.42 5.04
N LEU A 129 2.13 -0.82 4.05
CA LEU A 129 1.90 0.57 3.72
C LEU A 129 0.59 0.76 2.98
N SER A 130 -0.07 1.88 3.23
CA SER A 130 -1.22 2.29 2.43
C SER A 130 -0.84 2.49 0.97
N PHE A 131 -1.73 2.12 0.06
CA PHE A 131 -1.56 2.33 -1.37
C PHE A 131 -1.63 3.82 -1.71
N LEU A 132 -0.47 4.44 -1.88
CA LEU A 132 -0.37 5.85 -2.19
C LEU A 132 -0.44 6.11 -3.70
N ASP A 133 -1.49 6.80 -4.15
CA ASP A 133 -1.63 7.33 -5.51
C ASP A 133 -1.35 6.27 -6.58
N VAL A 134 -2.09 5.16 -6.49
CA VAL A 134 -1.97 3.99 -7.37
C VAL A 134 -2.84 4.17 -8.61
N ASP A 135 -2.28 3.87 -9.77
CA ASP A 135 -2.97 3.83 -11.06
C ASP A 135 -3.70 2.50 -11.23
N HIS A 136 -2.99 1.40 -11.05
CA HIS A 136 -3.57 0.07 -11.04
C HIS A 136 -2.64 -0.92 -10.32
N ILE A 137 -3.18 -2.10 -9.99
CA ILE A 137 -2.42 -3.21 -9.41
C ILE A 137 -2.52 -4.40 -10.36
N GLU A 138 -1.37 -5.00 -10.66
CA GLU A 138 -1.27 -6.20 -11.49
C GLU A 138 -0.93 -7.41 -10.62
N VAL A 139 -1.71 -8.48 -10.74
CA VAL A 139 -1.43 -9.77 -10.11
C VAL A 139 -1.19 -10.80 -11.21
N LEU A 140 0.07 -11.21 -11.36
CA LEU A 140 0.51 -12.23 -12.29
C LEU A 140 0.57 -13.57 -11.58
N ARG A 141 -0.21 -14.53 -12.03
CA ARG A 141 -0.39 -15.82 -11.38
C ARG A 141 0.42 -16.92 -12.06
N GLY A 142 1.28 -17.57 -11.31
CA GLY A 142 2.18 -18.62 -11.78
C GLY A 142 3.61 -18.13 -11.90
N PRO A 143 4.58 -19.03 -12.23
CA PRO A 143 6.00 -18.68 -12.24
C PRO A 143 6.33 -17.52 -13.18
N GLN A 144 6.96 -16.48 -12.64
CA GLN A 144 7.36 -15.26 -13.36
C GLN A 144 8.87 -15.01 -13.28
N GLY A 145 9.67 -16.01 -12.87
CA GLY A 145 11.09 -15.87 -12.64
C GLY A 145 11.91 -15.43 -13.85
N THR A 146 11.44 -15.68 -15.08
CA THR A 146 12.12 -15.26 -16.31
C THR A 146 11.97 -13.76 -16.62
N VAL A 147 10.90 -13.13 -16.12
CA VAL A 147 10.59 -11.71 -16.38
C VAL A 147 10.87 -10.86 -15.16
N PHE A 148 10.42 -11.32 -13.98
CA PHE A 148 10.53 -10.57 -12.74
C PHE A 148 11.69 -11.02 -11.83
N GLY A 149 12.45 -12.04 -12.25
CA GLY A 149 13.65 -12.50 -11.57
C GLY A 149 13.36 -13.33 -10.32
N GLN A 150 14.01 -13.01 -9.22
CA GLN A 150 13.95 -13.79 -7.98
C GLN A 150 12.58 -13.74 -7.31
N ASN A 151 12.28 -14.76 -6.50
CA ASN A 151 11.11 -14.83 -5.63
C ASN A 151 9.74 -14.85 -6.34
N ALA A 152 9.69 -15.16 -7.63
CA ALA A 152 8.49 -15.15 -8.45
C ALA A 152 8.00 -16.55 -8.84
N VAL A 153 8.05 -17.52 -7.92
CA VAL A 153 7.63 -18.91 -8.16
C VAL A 153 6.11 -19.07 -8.14
N GLY A 154 5.43 -18.44 -7.18
CA GLY A 154 3.97 -18.42 -7.06
C GLY A 154 3.32 -17.39 -7.98
N GLY A 155 4.02 -16.29 -8.21
CA GLY A 155 3.52 -15.16 -8.99
C GLY A 155 4.22 -13.86 -8.64
N THR A 156 3.63 -12.76 -9.13
CA THR A 156 4.12 -11.38 -8.89
C THR A 156 2.95 -10.46 -8.60
N LEU A 157 3.11 -9.61 -7.60
CA LEU A 157 2.25 -8.45 -7.32
C LEU A 157 3.03 -7.21 -7.76
N ASN A 158 2.49 -6.45 -8.75
CA ASN A 158 3.13 -5.24 -9.24
C ASN A 158 2.18 -4.05 -9.03
N ILE A 159 2.61 -3.07 -8.26
CA ILE A 159 1.87 -1.86 -7.92
C ILE A 159 2.32 -0.75 -8.85
N ILE A 160 1.45 -0.29 -9.73
CA ILE A 160 1.75 0.80 -10.66
C ILE A 160 1.20 2.10 -10.09
N THR A 161 2.07 3.07 -9.92
CA THR A 161 1.71 4.38 -9.37
C THR A 161 1.44 5.38 -10.48
N VAL A 162 0.59 6.38 -10.20
CA VAL A 162 0.30 7.44 -11.16
C VAL A 162 1.56 8.24 -11.47
N GLN A 163 1.89 8.38 -12.75
CA GLN A 163 3.09 9.08 -13.21
C GLN A 163 2.81 10.56 -13.46
N PRO A 164 3.82 11.44 -13.33
CA PRO A 164 3.71 12.83 -13.74
C PRO A 164 3.38 12.97 -15.22
N THR A 165 2.61 13.99 -15.58
CA THR A 165 2.26 14.31 -16.97
C THR A 165 2.53 15.77 -17.29
N PHE A 166 2.71 16.09 -18.61
CA PHE A 166 2.97 17.47 -19.06
C PHE A 166 1.70 18.25 -19.40
N ASP A 167 0.51 17.63 -19.29
CA ASP A 167 -0.75 18.19 -19.82
C ASP A 167 -1.22 19.42 -19.05
N ALA A 168 -1.46 19.24 -17.74
CA ALA A 168 -2.05 20.27 -16.89
C ALA A 168 -1.78 20.05 -15.40
N VAL A 169 -1.95 21.10 -14.62
CA VAL A 169 -2.07 20.97 -13.17
C VAL A 169 -3.37 20.21 -12.85
N LYS A 170 -3.25 19.01 -12.31
CA LYS A 170 -4.37 18.12 -11.94
C LYS A 170 -4.09 17.53 -10.58
N GLY A 171 -5.12 17.25 -9.82
CA GLY A 171 -4.94 16.63 -8.52
C GLY A 171 -6.28 16.21 -7.92
N TYR A 172 -6.18 15.58 -6.77
CA TYR A 172 -7.34 15.25 -5.94
C TYR A 172 -7.01 15.45 -4.47
N SER A 173 -8.04 15.58 -3.68
CA SER A 173 -7.97 15.49 -2.23
C SER A 173 -9.20 14.75 -1.75
N ASP A 174 -9.00 13.73 -0.97
CA ASP A 174 -10.03 12.85 -0.42
C ASP A 174 -9.90 12.84 1.10
N VAL A 175 -11.00 13.01 1.80
CA VAL A 175 -11.07 13.01 3.27
C VAL A 175 -12.14 12.02 3.70
N GLU A 176 -11.72 11.05 4.50
CA GLU A 176 -12.61 10.09 5.13
C GLU A 176 -12.63 10.34 6.65
N LEU A 177 -13.82 10.35 7.23
CA LEU A 177 -14.04 10.46 8.67
C LEU A 177 -14.90 9.29 9.11
N GLY A 178 -14.57 8.68 10.24
CA GLY A 178 -15.25 7.48 10.70
C GLY A 178 -15.25 7.29 12.21
N SER A 179 -15.66 6.13 12.64
CA SER A 179 -15.63 5.70 14.05
C SER A 179 -14.22 5.64 14.60
N PHE A 180 -14.07 5.75 15.91
CA PHE A 180 -12.78 5.74 16.61
C PHE A 180 -11.86 6.89 16.15
N ASP A 181 -12.45 8.07 15.97
CA ASP A 181 -11.76 9.29 15.50
C ASP A 181 -10.97 9.08 14.20
N LEU A 182 -11.43 8.14 13.35
CA LEU A 182 -10.83 7.91 12.05
C LEU A 182 -10.79 9.22 11.26
N THR A 183 -9.59 9.60 10.89
CA THR A 183 -9.30 10.68 9.97
C THR A 183 -8.31 10.16 8.93
N HIS A 184 -8.73 10.07 7.67
CA HIS A 184 -7.90 9.65 6.57
C HIS A 184 -7.91 10.74 5.48
N LEU A 185 -6.74 11.29 5.19
CA LEU A 185 -6.52 12.31 4.17
C LEU A 185 -5.62 11.74 3.08
N ARG A 186 -6.13 11.69 1.86
CA ARG A 186 -5.35 11.35 0.66
C ARG A 186 -5.33 12.53 -0.30
N THR A 187 -4.17 12.85 -0.82
CA THR A 187 -4.03 13.97 -1.75
C THR A 187 -2.92 13.70 -2.76
N ALA A 188 -3.12 14.17 -3.98
CA ALA A 188 -2.04 14.21 -4.96
C ALA A 188 -2.21 15.41 -5.89
N VAL A 189 -1.08 15.93 -6.38
CA VAL A 189 -1.05 17.03 -7.34
C VAL A 189 0.03 16.80 -8.39
N ASN A 190 -0.35 16.94 -9.66
CA ASN A 190 0.54 16.96 -10.82
C ASN A 190 0.86 18.39 -11.20
N LEU A 191 2.13 18.71 -11.33
CA LEU A 191 2.66 20.04 -11.63
C LEU A 191 3.55 19.97 -12.88
N PRO A 192 3.04 20.23 -14.08
CA PRO A 192 3.87 20.41 -15.27
C PRO A 192 4.64 21.75 -15.16
N LEU A 193 5.94 21.67 -14.96
CA LEU A 193 6.81 22.86 -14.81
C LEU A 193 7.33 23.38 -16.15
N SER A 194 7.41 22.47 -17.14
CA SER A 194 7.71 22.79 -18.52
C SER A 194 7.16 21.70 -19.46
N SER A 195 7.37 21.85 -20.77
CA SER A 195 7.03 20.80 -21.74
C SER A 195 7.90 19.53 -21.64
N THR A 196 8.96 19.57 -20.85
CA THR A 196 9.93 18.47 -20.69
C THR A 196 10.17 18.06 -19.24
N PHE A 197 9.57 18.76 -18.28
CA PHE A 197 9.74 18.49 -16.86
C PHE A 197 8.44 18.65 -16.08
N ALA A 198 8.04 17.61 -15.39
CA ALA A 198 6.86 17.60 -14.52
C ALA A 198 7.17 16.93 -13.17
N ILE A 199 6.46 17.34 -12.15
CA ILE A 199 6.53 16.75 -10.80
C ILE A 199 5.13 16.33 -10.35
N ARG A 200 5.04 15.20 -9.66
CA ARG A 200 3.85 14.77 -8.95
C ARG A 200 4.18 14.60 -7.48
N LEU A 201 3.36 15.19 -6.64
CA LEU A 201 3.42 15.05 -5.19
C LEU A 201 2.18 14.28 -4.73
N ALA A 202 2.37 13.32 -3.85
CA ALA A 202 1.28 12.55 -3.26
C ALA A 202 1.51 12.41 -1.76
N GLY A 203 0.43 12.36 -1.00
CA GLY A 203 0.45 12.17 0.45
C GLY A 203 -0.79 11.42 0.93
N ASP A 204 -0.58 10.55 1.88
CA ASP A 204 -1.57 9.78 2.61
C ASP A 204 -1.30 9.95 4.10
N PHE A 205 -2.32 10.26 4.86
CA PHE A 205 -2.28 10.39 6.30
C PHE A 205 -3.51 9.70 6.87
N ILE A 206 -3.30 8.71 7.71
CA ILE A 206 -4.37 8.02 8.43
C ILE A 206 -4.09 8.03 9.93
N LYS A 207 -5.11 8.41 10.69
CA LYS A 207 -5.17 8.30 12.13
C LYS A 207 -6.49 7.66 12.52
N GLN A 208 -6.42 6.62 13.36
CA GLN A 208 -7.59 6.00 13.98
C GLN A 208 -7.22 5.61 15.39
N ASP A 209 -8.09 5.90 16.36
CA ASP A 209 -7.90 5.45 17.74
C ASP A 209 -8.24 3.97 17.88
N GLY A 210 -7.53 3.28 18.77
CA GLY A 210 -7.74 1.87 19.04
C GLY A 210 -9.12 1.56 19.64
N TYR A 211 -9.62 0.38 19.39
CA TYR A 211 -10.95 -0.07 19.85
C TYR A 211 -10.91 -1.33 20.72
N VAL A 212 -9.75 -1.92 20.95
CA VAL A 212 -9.55 -3.03 21.88
C VAL A 212 -8.86 -2.51 23.14
N SER A 213 -9.48 -2.71 24.30
CA SER A 213 -8.92 -2.25 25.58
C SER A 213 -7.96 -3.27 26.14
N ALA A 214 -6.69 -2.91 26.34
CA ALA A 214 -5.72 -3.71 27.07
C ALA A 214 -5.91 -3.50 28.59
N THR A 215 -6.68 -4.36 29.24
CA THR A 215 -7.26 -4.10 30.56
C THR A 215 -6.25 -4.11 31.71
N GLN A 216 -5.06 -4.68 31.50
CA GLN A 216 -4.01 -4.76 32.52
C GLN A 216 -2.84 -3.81 32.25
N VAL A 217 -2.82 -3.15 31.11
CA VAL A 217 -1.86 -2.06 30.84
C VAL A 217 -2.30 -0.82 31.62
N PRO A 218 -1.42 -0.15 32.40
CA PRO A 218 -1.78 1.03 33.17
C PRO A 218 -2.23 2.18 32.27
N GLY A 219 -3.38 2.76 32.58
CA GLY A 219 -3.99 3.86 31.82
C GLY A 219 -5.19 3.40 31.01
N ASP A 220 -5.70 4.27 30.15
CA ASP A 220 -6.75 3.98 29.17
C ASP A 220 -6.07 3.60 27.85
N TYR A 221 -5.59 2.35 27.77
CA TYR A 221 -4.76 1.88 26.68
C TYR A 221 -5.58 1.06 25.68
N HIS A 222 -5.55 1.48 24.43
CA HIS A 222 -6.30 0.83 23.35
C HIS A 222 -5.35 0.30 22.28
N LEU A 223 -5.59 -0.94 21.89
CA LEU A 223 -4.92 -1.64 20.80
C LEU A 223 -5.72 -1.47 19.50
N ASN A 224 -5.14 -1.82 18.37
CA ASN A 224 -5.72 -1.65 17.03
C ASN A 224 -5.88 -0.18 16.62
N ASP A 225 -5.03 0.69 17.08
CA ASP A 225 -4.93 2.04 16.55
C ASP A 225 -4.09 2.07 15.27
N THR A 226 -4.15 3.17 14.55
CA THR A 226 -3.35 3.38 13.34
C THR A 226 -2.90 4.82 13.25
N HIS A 227 -1.59 5.04 13.14
CA HIS A 227 -0.98 6.35 12.94
C HIS A 227 0.05 6.28 11.82
N ASN A 228 -0.41 6.40 10.57
CA ASN A 228 0.44 6.23 9.41
C ASN A 228 0.50 7.51 8.58
N TYR A 229 1.65 7.76 8.01
CA TYR A 229 1.82 8.77 6.97
C TYR A 229 2.77 8.27 5.88
N HIS A 230 2.41 8.58 4.65
CA HIS A 230 3.10 8.14 3.47
C HIS A 230 3.17 9.29 2.48
N VAL A 231 4.33 9.65 2.01
CA VAL A 231 4.53 10.75 1.06
C VAL A 231 5.44 10.32 -0.07
N ARG A 232 5.13 10.77 -1.28
CA ARG A 232 5.94 10.51 -2.46
C ARG A 232 6.06 11.74 -3.35
N MET A 233 7.26 11.98 -3.83
CA MET A 233 7.57 12.92 -4.90
C MET A 233 8.11 12.14 -6.09
N THR A 234 7.48 12.30 -7.25
CA THR A 234 7.93 11.72 -8.52
C THR A 234 8.21 12.84 -9.51
N ALA A 235 9.34 12.79 -10.19
CA ALA A 235 9.75 13.74 -11.21
C ALA A 235 9.94 13.03 -12.54
N LEU A 236 9.36 13.57 -13.60
CA LEU A 236 9.52 13.13 -14.99
C LEU A 236 10.31 14.18 -15.76
N PHE A 237 11.40 13.75 -16.37
CA PHE A 237 12.21 14.55 -17.28
C PHE A 237 12.29 13.86 -18.66
N GLN A 238 11.76 14.51 -19.69
CA GLN A 238 11.73 14.00 -21.06
C GLN A 238 12.22 15.09 -22.04
N PRO A 239 13.55 15.27 -22.18
CA PRO A 239 14.13 16.32 -23.02
C PRO A 239 13.87 16.11 -24.52
N ILE A 240 13.67 14.85 -24.94
CA ILE A 240 13.36 14.44 -26.32
C ILE A 240 12.36 13.29 -26.29
N GLU A 241 11.61 13.07 -27.36
CA GLU A 241 10.51 12.09 -27.43
C GLU A 241 10.94 10.65 -27.09
N ASN A 242 12.16 10.28 -27.44
CA ASN A 242 12.67 8.93 -27.29
C ASN A 242 13.54 8.72 -26.05
N PHE A 243 13.65 9.70 -25.15
CA PHE A 243 14.39 9.57 -23.91
C PHE A 243 13.63 10.17 -22.73
N SER A 244 13.41 9.38 -21.70
CA SER A 244 12.79 9.83 -20.45
C SER A 244 13.52 9.31 -19.23
N VAL A 245 13.46 10.10 -18.17
CA VAL A 245 13.94 9.73 -16.83
C VAL A 245 12.84 10.01 -15.83
N VAL A 246 12.48 9.00 -15.05
CA VAL A 246 11.55 9.11 -13.92
C VAL A 246 12.34 8.86 -12.64
N GLY A 247 12.35 9.83 -11.75
CA GLY A 247 12.92 9.69 -10.40
C GLY A 247 11.84 9.79 -9.35
N SER A 248 11.88 8.95 -8.32
CA SER A 248 10.94 8.98 -7.21
C SER A 248 11.68 8.94 -5.88
N LEU A 249 11.18 9.71 -4.92
CA LEU A 249 11.56 9.63 -3.50
C LEU A 249 10.29 9.45 -2.67
N GLU A 250 10.28 8.42 -1.86
CA GLU A 250 9.15 8.00 -1.05
C GLU A 250 9.59 7.81 0.39
N TYR A 251 8.77 8.27 1.32
CA TYR A 251 8.93 8.04 2.75
C TYR A 251 7.60 7.63 3.36
N ALA A 252 7.64 6.60 4.17
CA ALA A 252 6.48 6.13 4.93
C ALA A 252 6.86 5.84 6.37
N LYS A 253 5.91 6.10 7.26
CA LYS A 253 5.97 5.71 8.66
C LYS A 253 4.64 5.08 9.07
N VAL A 254 4.74 3.94 9.71
CA VAL A 254 3.63 3.22 10.34
C VAL A 254 3.92 3.13 11.83
N VAL A 255 2.97 3.59 12.64
CA VAL A 255 2.97 3.35 14.08
C VAL A 255 1.62 2.77 14.45
N GLN A 256 1.63 1.60 15.03
CA GLN A 256 0.43 0.86 15.37
C GLN A 256 0.65 0.12 16.68
N HIS A 257 -0.33 0.18 17.57
CA HIS A 257 -0.39 -0.73 18.70
C HIS A 257 -1.09 -2.01 18.25
N GLU A 258 -0.50 -3.11 18.63
CA GLU A 258 -0.75 -4.44 18.08
C GLU A 258 -2.23 -4.77 17.88
N PRO A 259 -2.62 -5.25 16.67
CA PRO A 259 -3.88 -5.93 16.46
C PRO A 259 -3.76 -7.37 16.98
N GLU A 260 -3.90 -7.58 18.27
CA GLU A 260 -3.80 -8.92 18.80
C GLU A 260 -5.05 -9.76 18.54
N SER A 261 -4.82 -11.00 18.20
CA SER A 261 -5.85 -12.04 18.23
C SER A 261 -6.15 -12.37 19.69
N LYS A 262 -7.32 -11.96 20.19
CA LYS A 262 -7.75 -12.29 21.54
C LYS A 262 -7.60 -13.79 21.83
N ASN A 263 -6.83 -14.12 22.86
CA ASN A 263 -6.62 -15.51 23.24
C ASN A 263 -7.95 -16.18 23.64
N ILE A 264 -8.20 -17.36 23.09
CA ILE A 264 -9.43 -18.13 23.39
C ILE A 264 -9.54 -18.51 24.87
N LEU A 265 -8.43 -18.53 25.59
CA LEU A 265 -8.36 -18.82 27.03
C LEU A 265 -8.37 -17.57 27.91
N ASP A 266 -8.53 -16.38 27.30
CA ASP A 266 -8.70 -15.14 28.05
C ASP A 266 -9.93 -15.24 28.96
N PRO A 267 -9.78 -15.00 30.26
CA PRO A 267 -10.90 -15.04 31.19
C PRO A 267 -11.95 -13.94 30.94
N ASN A 268 -11.58 -12.87 30.26
CA ASN A 268 -12.52 -11.83 29.86
C ASN A 268 -13.29 -12.30 28.61
N THR A 269 -14.61 -12.28 28.68
CA THR A 269 -15.48 -12.74 27.57
C THR A 269 -15.88 -11.63 26.60
N ASN A 270 -15.58 -10.37 26.92
CA ASN A 270 -15.83 -9.26 26.01
C ASN A 270 -14.83 -9.29 24.85
N PRO A 271 -15.25 -9.36 23.59
CA PRO A 271 -14.33 -9.43 22.44
C PRO A 271 -13.48 -8.16 22.24
N TYR A 272 -13.87 -7.06 22.86
CA TYR A 272 -13.15 -5.78 22.77
C TYR A 272 -12.29 -5.47 24.00
N ASP A 273 -12.19 -6.40 24.95
CA ASP A 273 -11.33 -6.27 26.13
C ASP A 273 -10.33 -7.44 26.15
N GLU A 274 -9.08 -7.15 26.20
CA GLU A 274 -8.00 -8.10 26.27
C GLU A 274 -7.31 -8.06 27.63
N THR A 275 -7.05 -9.25 28.21
CA THR A 275 -6.37 -9.38 29.47
C THR A 275 -4.86 -9.44 29.24
N SER A 276 -4.33 -8.49 28.49
CA SER A 276 -2.89 -8.31 28.27
C SER A 276 -2.35 -7.24 29.21
N ASP A 277 -1.14 -7.44 29.73
CA ASP A 277 -0.36 -6.46 30.48
C ASP A 277 0.82 -5.89 29.67
N TRP A 278 0.90 -6.24 28.38
CA TRP A 278 1.94 -5.80 27.47
C TRP A 278 1.39 -4.81 26.42
N PRO A 279 1.97 -3.62 26.31
CA PRO A 279 1.60 -2.66 25.27
C PRO A 279 2.38 -2.97 23.99
N GLY A 280 1.89 -3.89 23.18
CA GLY A 280 2.50 -4.17 21.86
C GLY A 280 2.58 -2.91 21.00
N VAL A 281 3.67 -2.69 20.31
CA VAL A 281 3.85 -1.56 19.39
C VAL A 281 4.67 -1.98 18.17
N TYR A 282 4.27 -1.49 17.00
CA TYR A 282 5.04 -1.56 15.76
C TYR A 282 5.37 -0.15 15.29
N ASP A 283 6.62 0.04 14.95
CA ASP A 283 7.15 1.30 14.41
C ASP A 283 7.99 0.96 13.18
N ILE A 284 7.51 1.33 12.00
CA ILE A 284 8.17 1.07 10.72
C ILE A 284 8.46 2.41 10.04
N ASP A 285 9.73 2.64 9.73
CA ASP A 285 10.20 3.74 8.90
C ASP A 285 10.73 3.17 7.59
N GLN A 286 10.21 3.64 6.45
CA GLN A 286 10.69 3.23 5.14
C GLN A 286 11.03 4.42 4.27
N THR A 287 12.16 4.34 3.57
CA THR A 287 12.58 5.30 2.55
C THR A 287 12.95 4.55 1.28
N ILE A 288 12.37 4.97 0.16
CA ILE A 288 12.63 4.39 -1.16
C ILE A 288 13.01 5.51 -2.11
N ALA A 289 14.15 5.36 -2.76
CA ALA A 289 14.56 6.21 -3.88
C ALA A 289 14.70 5.37 -5.13
N THR A 290 14.06 5.77 -6.23
CA THR A 290 14.10 5.06 -7.50
C THR A 290 14.48 5.97 -8.65
N LEU A 291 15.12 5.40 -9.66
CA LEU A 291 15.44 6.07 -10.92
C LEU A 291 15.24 5.10 -12.08
N THR A 292 14.33 5.44 -12.97
CA THR A 292 14.11 4.70 -14.22
C THR A 292 14.46 5.56 -15.40
N ALA A 293 15.43 5.15 -16.21
CA ALA A 293 15.79 5.79 -17.47
C ALA A 293 15.36 4.89 -18.63
N THR A 294 14.62 5.46 -19.57
CA THR A 294 14.13 4.74 -20.77
C THR A 294 14.65 5.42 -22.02
N TYR A 295 15.20 4.62 -22.92
CA TYR A 295 15.61 5.07 -24.27
C TYR A 295 14.98 4.19 -25.33
N ASP A 296 14.19 4.83 -26.20
CA ASP A 296 13.49 4.19 -27.30
C ASP A 296 14.30 4.28 -28.60
N PHE A 297 14.98 3.19 -28.96
CA PHE A 297 15.55 3.03 -30.28
C PHE A 297 14.47 2.72 -31.33
N SER A 298 14.82 2.71 -32.59
CA SER A 298 13.86 2.41 -33.68
C SER A 298 13.31 0.97 -33.59
N ALA A 299 14.14 -0.02 -33.17
CA ALA A 299 13.80 -1.43 -33.16
C ALA A 299 13.67 -2.04 -31.77
N MET A 300 14.13 -1.35 -30.73
CA MET A 300 14.17 -1.85 -29.34
C MET A 300 13.98 -0.71 -28.34
N THR A 301 13.59 -1.07 -27.10
CA THR A 301 13.57 -0.17 -25.95
C THR A 301 14.59 -0.66 -24.92
N PHE A 302 15.40 0.25 -24.43
CA PHE A 302 16.30 0.03 -23.30
C PHE A 302 15.77 0.73 -22.06
N LYS A 303 15.70 0.01 -20.92
CA LYS A 303 15.37 0.57 -19.63
C LYS A 303 16.48 0.24 -18.62
N SER A 304 16.80 1.22 -17.78
CA SER A 304 17.65 1.07 -16.60
C SER A 304 16.84 1.41 -15.38
N LEU A 305 16.66 0.46 -14.49
CA LEU A 305 15.91 0.61 -13.24
C LEU A 305 16.87 0.50 -12.06
N SER A 306 16.95 1.54 -11.25
CA SER A 306 17.81 1.61 -10.08
C SER A 306 16.97 1.91 -8.86
N SER A 307 17.25 1.27 -7.71
CA SER A 307 16.65 1.66 -6.45
C SER A 307 17.61 1.57 -5.29
N VAL A 308 17.35 2.41 -4.30
CA VAL A 308 17.93 2.35 -2.97
C VAL A 308 16.76 2.34 -2.00
N GLN A 309 16.69 1.32 -1.15
CA GLN A 309 15.62 1.11 -0.21
C GLN A 309 16.21 0.93 1.18
N TYR A 310 15.65 1.65 2.14
CA TYR A 310 15.99 1.52 3.54
C TYR A 310 14.70 1.34 4.33
N MET A 311 14.69 0.38 5.23
CA MET A 311 13.62 0.16 6.17
C MET A 311 14.20 -0.11 7.55
N ASN A 312 13.61 0.53 8.55
CA ASN A 312 13.84 0.26 9.95
C ASN A 312 12.50 -0.12 10.58
N GLN A 313 12.45 -1.28 11.18
CA GLN A 313 11.29 -1.79 11.89
C GLN A 313 11.69 -2.05 13.33
N GLY A 314 10.98 -1.43 14.24
CA GLY A 314 11.03 -1.72 15.66
C GLY A 314 9.67 -2.17 16.16
N GLY A 315 9.62 -3.07 17.11
CA GLY A 315 8.36 -3.52 17.66
C GLY A 315 8.53 -4.40 18.88
N SER A 316 7.42 -4.59 19.58
CA SER A 316 7.28 -5.54 20.66
C SER A 316 5.87 -6.10 20.66
N ASN A 317 5.74 -7.38 20.88
CA ASN A 317 4.46 -8.06 21.02
C ASN A 317 4.47 -9.08 22.14
N SER A 318 3.27 -9.43 22.63
CA SER A 318 3.06 -10.57 23.50
C SER A 318 2.43 -11.70 22.69
N GLU A 319 3.10 -12.82 22.54
CA GLU A 319 2.57 -13.96 21.77
C GLU A 319 1.33 -14.61 22.41
N SER A 320 1.12 -14.43 23.71
CA SER A 320 -0.02 -15.04 24.40
C SER A 320 -1.26 -14.15 24.43
N GLY A 321 -1.12 -12.83 24.35
CA GLY A 321 -2.19 -11.87 24.60
C GLY A 321 -2.79 -11.98 26.01
N LEU A 322 -2.01 -12.47 26.99
CA LEU A 322 -2.43 -12.70 28.36
C LEU A 322 -1.41 -12.08 29.32
N THR A 323 -1.84 -11.84 30.58
CA THR A 323 -0.89 -11.43 31.61
C THR A 323 0.12 -12.54 31.92
N VAL A 324 1.34 -12.16 32.30
CA VAL A 324 2.42 -13.09 32.67
C VAL A 324 1.95 -14.19 33.65
N PRO A 325 1.19 -13.92 34.75
CA PRO A 325 0.71 -14.98 35.63
C PRO A 325 -0.24 -15.98 34.96
N ILE A 326 -1.10 -15.53 34.05
CA ILE A 326 -2.05 -16.40 33.34
C ILE A 326 -1.30 -17.24 32.31
N ALA A 327 -0.44 -16.64 31.49
CA ALA A 327 0.37 -17.33 30.51
C ALA A 327 1.29 -18.37 31.15
N THR A 328 1.93 -18.05 32.29
CA THR A 328 2.75 -18.99 33.05
C THR A 328 1.97 -20.21 33.52
N ASN A 329 0.73 -20.04 33.97
CA ASN A 329 -0.10 -21.14 34.41
C ASN A 329 -0.61 -22.03 33.27
N LEU A 330 -0.86 -21.43 32.08
CA LEU A 330 -1.42 -22.16 30.94
C LEU A 330 -0.34 -22.80 30.07
N TYR A 331 0.76 -22.07 29.83
CA TYR A 331 1.78 -22.43 28.85
C TYR A 331 3.17 -22.64 29.45
N GLY A 332 3.36 -22.35 30.74
CA GLY A 332 4.65 -22.45 31.42
C GLY A 332 5.55 -21.22 31.31
N GLY A 333 5.07 -20.15 30.72
CA GLY A 333 5.78 -18.86 30.57
C GLY A 333 5.08 -17.91 29.66
N GLU A 334 5.50 -16.65 29.65
CA GLU A 334 5.18 -15.62 28.68
C GLU A 334 6.31 -15.57 27.66
N ASN A 335 5.99 -15.25 26.42
CA ASN A 335 6.97 -15.03 25.37
C ASN A 335 6.74 -13.64 24.76
N ASP A 336 7.39 -12.65 25.36
CA ASP A 336 7.40 -11.30 24.80
C ASP A 336 8.52 -11.21 23.77
N GLN A 337 8.17 -10.76 22.58
CA GLN A 337 9.13 -10.57 21.49
C GLN A 337 9.48 -9.10 21.34
N PHE A 338 10.76 -8.84 21.11
CA PHE A 338 11.25 -7.56 20.63
C PHE A 338 11.86 -7.75 19.26
N VAL A 339 11.34 -7.01 18.30
CA VAL A 339 11.80 -7.07 16.92
C VAL A 339 12.53 -5.78 16.58
N LEU A 340 13.71 -5.92 16.02
CA LEU A 340 14.45 -4.81 15.42
C LEU A 340 15.06 -5.31 14.12
N HIS A 341 14.44 -4.94 13.01
CA HIS A 341 14.93 -5.26 11.67
C HIS A 341 15.37 -4.00 10.96
N GLN A 342 16.60 -4.01 10.45
CA GLN A 342 17.11 -2.97 9.56
C GLN A 342 17.41 -3.59 8.22
N ASN A 343 16.78 -3.10 7.18
CA ASN A 343 16.93 -3.61 5.85
C ASN A 343 17.47 -2.50 4.94
N TYR A 344 18.54 -2.79 4.23
CA TYR A 344 19.11 -1.91 3.21
C TYR A 344 19.29 -2.68 1.92
N ALA A 345 18.68 -2.22 0.86
CA ALA A 345 18.75 -2.87 -0.44
C ALA A 345 19.12 -1.86 -1.53
N VAL A 346 19.97 -2.29 -2.43
CA VAL A 346 20.29 -1.59 -3.67
C VAL A 346 20.00 -2.53 -4.82
N THR A 347 19.17 -2.11 -5.75
CA THR A 347 18.86 -2.90 -6.95
C THR A 347 19.24 -2.15 -8.20
N GLN A 348 19.74 -2.87 -9.19
CA GLN A 348 20.01 -2.37 -10.53
C GLN A 348 19.55 -3.43 -11.53
N GLU A 349 18.73 -3.00 -12.48
CA GLU A 349 18.25 -3.84 -13.56
C GLU A 349 18.40 -3.13 -14.90
N PHE A 350 18.72 -3.90 -15.93
CA PHE A 350 18.78 -3.43 -17.31
C PHE A 350 17.90 -4.31 -18.17
N ASP A 351 16.92 -3.72 -18.79
CA ASP A 351 15.99 -4.40 -19.70
C ASP A 351 16.24 -3.93 -21.14
N LEU A 352 16.25 -4.89 -22.05
CA LEU A 352 16.29 -4.62 -23.47
C LEU A 352 15.16 -5.42 -24.13
N SER A 353 14.13 -4.73 -24.63
CA SER A 353 12.98 -5.35 -25.27
C SER A 353 12.88 -4.96 -26.74
N SER A 354 12.48 -5.89 -27.61
CA SER A 354 12.25 -5.65 -29.02
C SER A 354 10.89 -5.02 -29.25
N LYS A 355 10.80 -4.04 -30.15
CA LYS A 355 9.49 -3.49 -30.57
C LYS A 355 8.79 -4.45 -31.55
N PRO A 356 7.44 -4.45 -31.61
CA PRO A 356 6.70 -5.24 -32.60
C PRO A 356 7.20 -5.01 -34.01
N GLY A 357 7.67 -6.10 -34.70
CA GLY A 357 8.29 -6.02 -36.02
C GLY A 357 9.79 -5.74 -36.02
N GLY A 358 10.42 -5.56 -34.85
CA GLY A 358 11.88 -5.52 -34.68
C GLY A 358 12.52 -6.92 -34.70
N PRO A 359 13.88 -6.99 -34.69
CA PRO A 359 14.58 -8.27 -34.58
C PRO A 359 14.24 -8.92 -33.24
N THR A 360 13.88 -10.20 -33.28
CA THR A 360 13.69 -11.00 -32.05
C THR A 360 15.07 -11.20 -31.38
N CYS A 361 15.16 -10.78 -30.09
CA CYS A 361 16.32 -11.09 -29.25
C CYS A 361 16.24 -12.48 -28.66
#